data_2abdfa9aa3789b668e7cab606350d72c
#
_entry.id   2abdfa9aa3789b668e7cab606350d72c
#
_cell.length_a   1.000
_cell.length_b   1.000
_cell.length_c   1.000
_cell.angle_alpha   90.00
_cell.angle_beta   90.00
_cell.angle_gamma   90.00
#
_symmetry.space_group_name_H-M   'P 1'
#
loop_
_entity.id
_entity.type
_entity.pdbx_description
1 polymer ?
#
loop_
_entity_poly.entity_id
_entity_poly.type
_entity_poly.pdbx_seq_one_letter_code
_entity_poly.pdbx_strand_id
1 'polypeptide(L)'
;DRSRGLGMCIRDSYPDHVVEVEDFGRGIPVDYNKAEDRWNWDLVFCELYAGGKYAEGSGNYDFSLGLNGLGLCATQYASEWMTADIYRDGFHYHLDFKKGENVGGLQKEPFKGKRTGSVIRWKPDTEVFTDIAVPADSFKDMLRRQAVVNDGVTLVFEDKSGGDTEKYEYLYEHGITDYVNELVGDKGLTPVHFCSGSATGRDRADQPDYQVKMNVAFAFSNTVQALEYYHNSSWLEHGGSPDRAVRLAFVNQVNAWLKSKGLYKKNESAITFADVQDCLVLVSSSFSTRTSYEN
;
A
#
# COMPACT_ATOMS: atom_id res chain seq x y z
N ASP A 1 18.39 -10.49 10.13
CA ASP A 1 18.75 -9.83 8.87
C ASP A 1 17.50 -9.69 7.99
N ARG A 2 16.71 -8.66 8.28
CA ARG A 2 15.46 -8.34 7.56
C ARG A 2 15.67 -7.38 6.37
N SER A 3 16.90 -7.10 5.99
CA SER A 3 17.23 -5.95 5.14
C SER A 3 17.60 -6.28 3.71
N ARG A 4 17.29 -7.46 3.18
CA ARG A 4 17.61 -7.77 1.78
C ARG A 4 16.36 -8.20 1.01
N GLY A 5 15.69 -7.18 0.43
CA GLY A 5 15.05 -7.34 -0.84
C GLY A 5 13.70 -8.06 -0.83
N LEU A 6 12.72 -7.55 -0.10
CA LEU A 6 11.36 -7.68 -0.59
C LEU A 6 11.23 -6.69 -1.75
N GLY A 7 11.66 -7.08 -2.92
CA GLY A 7 11.39 -6.35 -4.15
C GLY A 7 10.05 -6.83 -4.69
N MET A 8 9.19 -5.91 -5.07
CA MET A 8 8.06 -6.18 -5.97
C MET A 8 8.45 -5.61 -7.32
N CYS A 9 8.40 -6.41 -8.36
CA CYS A 9 8.59 -5.95 -9.72
C CYS A 9 7.23 -6.00 -10.42
N ILE A 10 6.73 -4.84 -10.84
CA ILE A 10 5.63 -4.79 -11.79
C ILE A 10 6.26 -4.66 -13.16
N ARG A 11 6.04 -5.65 -14.00
CA ARG A 11 6.44 -5.63 -15.38
C ARG A 11 5.20 -5.38 -16.22
N ASP A 12 4.96 -4.14 -16.56
CA ASP A 12 3.93 -3.79 -17.53
C ASP A 12 4.58 -3.68 -18.91
N SER A 13 3.82 -3.99 -19.66
CA SER A 13 3.06 -4.08 -20.85
C SER A 13 3.91 -4.66 -21.99
N TYR A 14 3.62 -5.86 -22.26
CA TYR A 14 3.76 -6.36 -23.63
C TYR A 14 2.82 -5.54 -24.54
N PRO A 15 3.05 -5.47 -25.85
CA PRO A 15 2.20 -4.69 -26.78
C PRO A 15 0.69 -5.02 -26.71
N ASP A 16 0.31 -6.08 -26.01
CA ASP A 16 -1.04 -6.62 -25.86
C ASP A 16 -1.69 -6.35 -24.49
N HIS A 17 -1.17 -5.37 -23.72
CA HIS A 17 -1.69 -4.94 -22.40
C HIS A 17 -1.64 -6.01 -21.31
N VAL A 18 -0.69 -6.93 -21.39
CA VAL A 18 -0.43 -7.91 -20.33
C VAL A 18 0.31 -7.25 -19.19
N VAL A 19 -0.12 -7.50 -17.96
CA VAL A 19 0.53 -7.04 -16.73
C VAL A 19 1.13 -8.24 -16.00
N GLU A 20 2.34 -8.09 -15.49
CA GLU A 20 3.02 -9.08 -14.66
C GLU A 20 3.47 -8.43 -13.35
N VAL A 21 3.16 -9.08 -12.24
CA VAL A 21 3.64 -8.71 -10.89
C VAL A 21 4.45 -9.85 -10.31
N GLU A 22 5.68 -9.57 -9.93
CA GLU A 22 6.58 -10.52 -9.27
C GLU A 22 6.90 -10.02 -7.86
N ASP A 23 6.74 -10.88 -6.86
CA ASP A 23 7.21 -10.67 -5.50
C ASP A 23 8.25 -11.73 -5.11
N PHE A 24 9.09 -11.37 -4.13
CA PHE A 24 10.13 -12.24 -3.57
C PHE A 24 9.82 -12.61 -2.12
N GLY A 25 8.56 -12.60 -1.74
CA GLY A 25 8.08 -12.97 -0.43
C GLY A 25 8.05 -14.49 -0.20
N ARG A 26 7.16 -14.92 0.68
CA ARG A 26 7.02 -16.35 1.03
C ARG A 26 6.25 -17.17 -0.02
N GLY A 27 5.68 -16.55 -1.00
CA GLY A 27 4.73 -17.15 -1.95
C GLY A 27 3.29 -17.22 -1.39
N ILE A 28 2.31 -17.08 -2.27
CA ILE A 28 0.89 -17.19 -1.94
C ILE A 28 0.59 -18.58 -1.35
N PRO A 29 -0.23 -18.70 -0.29
CA PRO A 29 -0.61 -20.00 0.25
C PRO A 29 -1.49 -20.76 -0.76
N VAL A 30 -1.14 -21.99 -1.03
CA VAL A 30 -1.82 -22.86 -2.01
C VAL A 30 -2.24 -24.21 -1.44
N ASP A 31 -1.82 -24.52 -0.21
CA ASP A 31 -2.07 -25.75 0.52
C ASP A 31 -3.56 -25.92 0.87
N TYR A 32 -3.91 -27.14 1.28
CA TYR A 32 -5.26 -27.45 1.70
C TYR A 32 -5.57 -26.89 3.09
N ASN A 33 -6.63 -26.10 3.17
CA ASN A 33 -7.12 -25.49 4.40
C ASN A 33 -8.17 -26.40 5.05
N LYS A 34 -7.79 -27.05 6.14
CA LYS A 34 -8.68 -27.97 6.85
C LYS A 34 -9.86 -27.29 7.54
N ALA A 35 -9.71 -26.01 7.92
CA ALA A 35 -10.77 -25.27 8.59
C ALA A 35 -11.91 -24.94 7.62
N GLU A 36 -11.53 -24.59 6.39
CA GLU A 36 -12.49 -24.22 5.33
C GLU A 36 -12.87 -25.40 4.43
N ASP A 37 -12.26 -26.59 4.61
CA ASP A 37 -12.42 -27.78 3.78
C ASP A 37 -12.20 -27.51 2.27
N ARG A 38 -11.22 -26.63 1.97
CA ARG A 38 -10.91 -26.14 0.62
C ARG A 38 -9.41 -25.86 0.46
N TRP A 39 -8.97 -25.71 -0.77
CA TRP A 39 -7.62 -25.27 -1.07
C TRP A 39 -7.45 -23.76 -0.84
N ASN A 40 -6.33 -23.34 -0.24
CA ASN A 40 -6.05 -21.91 -0.06
C ASN A 40 -5.97 -21.15 -1.40
N TRP A 41 -5.45 -21.77 -2.46
CA TRP A 41 -5.45 -21.13 -3.77
C TRP A 41 -6.87 -20.81 -4.26
N ASP A 42 -7.84 -21.67 -4.02
CA ASP A 42 -9.23 -21.46 -4.41
C ASP A 42 -9.86 -20.30 -3.60
N LEU A 43 -9.55 -20.22 -2.31
CA LEU A 43 -9.95 -19.06 -1.48
C LEU A 43 -9.33 -17.77 -1.98
N VAL A 44 -8.02 -17.77 -2.33
CA VAL A 44 -7.29 -16.56 -2.73
C VAL A 44 -7.73 -16.04 -4.10
N PHE A 45 -7.92 -16.93 -5.06
CA PHE A 45 -8.19 -16.55 -6.46
C PHE A 45 -9.68 -16.52 -6.82
N CYS A 46 -10.53 -17.29 -6.12
CA CYS A 46 -11.90 -17.53 -6.54
C CYS A 46 -12.95 -17.05 -5.53
N GLU A 47 -12.58 -16.62 -4.31
CA GLU A 47 -13.54 -16.17 -3.32
C GLU A 47 -13.28 -14.73 -2.86
N LEU A 48 -14.30 -13.87 -2.99
CA LEU A 48 -14.25 -12.52 -2.47
C LEU A 48 -14.37 -12.54 -0.93
N TYR A 49 -13.68 -11.61 -0.27
CA TYR A 49 -13.65 -11.46 1.19
C TYR A 49 -13.07 -12.66 1.96
N ALA A 50 -12.29 -13.50 1.30
CA ALA A 50 -11.67 -14.67 1.92
C ALA A 50 -10.38 -14.34 2.70
N GLY A 51 -9.94 -13.10 2.78
CA GLY A 51 -8.66 -12.70 3.37
C GLY A 51 -8.43 -13.21 4.79
N GLY A 52 -9.45 -13.23 5.63
CA GLY A 52 -9.39 -13.79 6.98
C GLY A 52 -9.25 -15.30 7.05
N LYS A 53 -9.67 -16.02 6.02
CA LYS A 53 -9.75 -17.50 6.04
C LYS A 53 -8.42 -18.20 5.80
N TYR A 54 -7.52 -17.57 5.03
CA TYR A 54 -6.19 -18.14 4.74
C TYR A 54 -5.07 -17.47 5.52
N ALA A 55 -5.37 -16.39 6.27
CA ALA A 55 -4.41 -15.65 7.09
C ALA A 55 -4.27 -16.19 8.52
N GLU A 56 -5.13 -17.10 8.95
CA GLU A 56 -5.10 -17.68 10.30
C GLU A 56 -3.76 -18.35 10.59
N GLY A 57 -3.06 -17.87 11.62
CA GLY A 57 -1.80 -18.42 12.14
C GLY A 57 -0.54 -17.61 11.84
N SER A 58 -0.61 -16.53 11.08
CA SER A 58 0.50 -15.60 10.90
C SER A 58 0.16 -14.23 11.47
N GLY A 59 0.51 -13.94 12.72
CA GLY A 59 0.29 -12.65 13.39
C GLY A 59 0.97 -11.43 12.72
N ASN A 60 1.22 -11.50 11.41
CA ASN A 60 1.85 -10.46 10.59
C ASN A 60 0.89 -9.76 9.62
N TYR A 61 -0.41 -10.08 9.63
CA TYR A 61 -1.39 -9.51 8.69
C TYR A 61 -2.27 -8.41 9.30
N ASP A 62 -2.08 -8.07 10.58
CA ASP A 62 -2.97 -7.14 11.32
C ASP A 62 -3.05 -5.73 10.72
N PHE A 63 -2.13 -5.37 9.82
CA PHE A 63 -2.03 -4.04 9.24
C PHE A 63 -1.81 -4.04 7.71
N SER A 64 -2.25 -5.08 6.99
CA SER A 64 -2.03 -5.16 5.54
C SER A 64 -3.26 -4.73 4.73
N LEU A 65 -3.03 -4.21 3.50
CA LEU A 65 -4.08 -3.94 2.50
C LEU A 65 -4.87 -5.20 2.12
N GLY A 66 -4.26 -6.37 2.24
CA GLY A 66 -4.83 -7.66 1.84
C GLY A 66 -5.87 -8.25 2.79
N LEU A 67 -6.26 -7.55 3.88
CA LEU A 67 -7.22 -8.05 4.87
C LEU A 67 -8.58 -8.46 4.28
N ASN A 68 -9.02 -7.79 3.23
CA ASN A 68 -10.31 -8.07 2.63
C ASN A 68 -10.31 -9.21 1.62
N GLY A 69 -9.14 -9.61 1.08
CA GLY A 69 -9.05 -10.68 0.07
C GLY A 69 -9.85 -10.39 -1.20
N LEU A 70 -9.83 -9.14 -1.68
CA LEU A 70 -10.61 -8.71 -2.85
C LEU A 70 -9.79 -8.59 -4.13
N GLY A 71 -8.61 -7.97 -4.04
CA GLY A 71 -7.87 -7.50 -5.22
C GLY A 71 -7.53 -8.61 -6.21
N LEU A 72 -6.89 -9.68 -5.75
CA LEU A 72 -6.44 -10.75 -6.63
C LEU A 72 -7.62 -11.54 -7.24
N CYS A 73 -8.64 -11.82 -6.44
CA CYS A 73 -9.86 -12.49 -6.90
C CYS A 73 -10.59 -11.64 -7.96
N ALA A 74 -10.78 -10.33 -7.69
CA ALA A 74 -11.41 -9.41 -8.65
C ALA A 74 -10.59 -9.31 -9.95
N THR A 75 -9.27 -9.21 -9.87
CA THR A 75 -8.39 -9.17 -11.05
C THR A 75 -8.52 -10.45 -11.87
N GLN A 76 -8.57 -11.61 -11.20
CA GLN A 76 -8.72 -12.89 -11.87
C GLN A 76 -10.03 -12.98 -12.67
N TYR A 77 -11.17 -12.60 -12.06
CA TYR A 77 -12.47 -12.60 -12.73
C TYR A 77 -12.60 -11.56 -13.84
N ALA A 78 -11.84 -10.46 -13.76
CA ALA A 78 -11.84 -9.39 -14.74
C ALA A 78 -10.77 -9.57 -15.84
N SER A 79 -10.16 -10.75 -15.92
CA SER A 79 -9.10 -11.07 -16.90
C SER A 79 -9.57 -12.02 -17.99
N GLU A 80 -9.13 -11.77 -19.21
CA GLU A 80 -9.26 -12.73 -20.33
C GLU A 80 -8.56 -14.05 -19.97
N TRP A 81 -7.37 -13.92 -19.36
CA TRP A 81 -6.61 -15.01 -18.77
C TRP A 81 -5.71 -14.50 -17.65
N MET A 82 -5.38 -15.40 -16.71
CA MET A 82 -4.39 -15.17 -15.67
C MET A 82 -3.56 -16.42 -15.44
N THR A 83 -2.27 -16.26 -15.19
CA THR A 83 -1.39 -17.33 -14.71
C THR A 83 -0.79 -16.95 -13.36
N ALA A 84 -0.56 -17.94 -12.51
CA ALA A 84 0.11 -17.78 -11.24
C ALA A 84 1.20 -18.81 -11.07
N ASP A 85 2.45 -18.35 -10.97
CA ASP A 85 3.61 -19.17 -10.63
C ASP A 85 4.03 -18.87 -9.21
N ILE A 86 4.02 -19.86 -8.32
CA ILE A 86 4.23 -19.69 -6.90
C ILE A 86 5.38 -20.60 -6.46
N TYR A 87 6.43 -19.99 -5.88
CA TYR A 87 7.61 -20.69 -5.38
C TYR A 87 7.56 -20.70 -3.85
N ARG A 88 7.29 -21.87 -3.27
CA ARG A 88 7.07 -22.02 -1.84
C ARG A 88 7.44 -23.41 -1.36
N ASP A 89 8.07 -23.51 -0.20
CA ASP A 89 8.35 -24.76 0.53
C ASP A 89 9.08 -25.84 -0.30
N GLY A 90 9.96 -25.39 -1.24
CA GLY A 90 10.73 -26.27 -2.11
C GLY A 90 9.95 -26.80 -3.32
N PHE A 91 8.82 -26.20 -3.61
CA PHE A 91 7.98 -26.54 -4.78
C PHE A 91 7.71 -25.31 -5.63
N HIS A 92 7.49 -25.56 -6.92
CA HIS A 92 6.86 -24.65 -7.85
C HIS A 92 5.42 -25.10 -8.04
N TYR A 93 4.50 -24.18 -7.87
CA TYR A 93 3.08 -24.36 -8.11
C TYR A 93 2.66 -23.49 -9.27
N HIS A 94 1.80 -24.02 -10.14
CA HIS A 94 1.28 -23.28 -11.27
C HIS A 94 -0.24 -23.43 -11.37
N LEU A 95 -0.90 -22.32 -11.69
CA LEU A 95 -2.32 -22.20 -11.90
C LEU A 95 -2.59 -21.39 -13.17
N ASP A 96 -3.54 -21.89 -13.98
CA ASP A 96 -4.09 -21.19 -15.12
C ASP A 96 -5.55 -20.85 -14.90
N PHE A 97 -5.94 -19.65 -15.31
CA PHE A 97 -7.33 -19.20 -15.30
C PHE A 97 -7.68 -18.58 -16.66
N LYS A 98 -8.91 -18.82 -17.10
CA LYS A 98 -9.46 -18.25 -18.31
C LYS A 98 -10.89 -17.78 -18.06
N LYS A 99 -11.14 -16.48 -18.21
CA LYS A 99 -12.45 -15.85 -18.00
C LYS A 99 -13.12 -16.26 -16.68
N GLY A 100 -12.37 -16.22 -15.59
CA GLY A 100 -12.86 -16.53 -14.25
C GLY A 100 -12.80 -17.99 -13.86
N GLU A 101 -12.48 -18.91 -14.75
CA GLU A 101 -12.47 -20.35 -14.48
C GLU A 101 -11.05 -20.90 -14.41
N ASN A 102 -10.76 -21.74 -13.41
CA ASN A 102 -9.49 -22.44 -13.33
C ASN A 102 -9.42 -23.54 -14.41
N VAL A 103 -8.30 -23.58 -15.11
CA VAL A 103 -8.02 -24.57 -16.17
C VAL A 103 -6.91 -25.51 -15.72
N GLY A 104 -7.21 -26.79 -15.64
CA GLY A 104 -6.21 -27.83 -15.36
C GLY A 104 -5.90 -28.05 -13.88
N GLY A 105 -6.47 -27.31 -12.95
CA GLY A 105 -6.23 -27.43 -11.51
C GLY A 105 -4.85 -26.95 -11.07
N LEU A 106 -4.53 -27.17 -9.80
CA LEU A 106 -3.22 -26.83 -9.22
C LEU A 106 -2.17 -27.84 -9.70
N GLN A 107 -1.19 -27.36 -10.44
CA GLN A 107 0.00 -28.13 -10.81
C GLN A 107 1.08 -27.94 -9.75
N LYS A 108 1.86 -28.97 -9.44
CA LYS A 108 2.90 -28.96 -8.42
C LYS A 108 4.09 -29.78 -8.87
N GLU A 109 5.28 -29.18 -8.83
CA GLU A 109 6.54 -29.86 -9.10
C GLU A 109 7.63 -29.50 -8.11
N PRO A 110 8.59 -30.38 -7.82
CA PRO A 110 9.71 -30.07 -6.95
C PRO A 110 10.58 -28.96 -7.55
N PHE A 111 10.95 -27.99 -6.72
CA PHE A 111 11.83 -26.89 -7.13
C PHE A 111 13.11 -26.87 -6.28
N LYS A 112 14.25 -27.08 -6.94
CA LYS A 112 15.56 -27.14 -6.28
C LYS A 112 16.24 -25.78 -6.06
N GLY A 113 15.65 -24.71 -6.57
CA GLY A 113 16.17 -23.33 -6.40
C GLY A 113 15.92 -22.77 -5.01
N LYS A 114 16.56 -21.64 -4.70
CA LYS A 114 16.35 -20.89 -3.44
C LYS A 114 15.29 -19.81 -3.55
N ARG A 115 14.70 -19.64 -4.73
CA ARG A 115 13.67 -18.63 -4.98
C ARG A 115 12.41 -18.95 -4.18
N THR A 116 11.81 -17.92 -3.59
CA THR A 116 10.45 -17.91 -3.04
C THR A 116 9.72 -16.70 -3.58
N GLY A 117 8.40 -16.66 -3.48
CA GLY A 117 7.56 -15.57 -3.94
C GLY A 117 6.55 -16.01 -4.98
N SER A 118 5.88 -15.06 -5.60
CA SER A 118 4.85 -15.33 -6.60
C SER A 118 5.06 -14.47 -7.84
N VAL A 119 4.70 -14.99 -9.01
CA VAL A 119 4.57 -14.25 -10.26
C VAL A 119 3.14 -14.40 -10.73
N ILE A 120 2.43 -13.29 -10.79
CA ILE A 120 1.07 -13.23 -11.30
C ILE A 120 1.09 -12.45 -12.61
N ARG A 121 0.57 -13.06 -13.65
CA ARG A 121 0.52 -12.47 -14.98
C ARG A 121 -0.90 -12.56 -15.53
N TRP A 122 -1.41 -11.45 -16.04
CA TRP A 122 -2.77 -11.43 -16.55
C TRP A 122 -2.96 -10.45 -17.71
N LYS A 123 -4.00 -10.68 -18.47
CA LYS A 123 -4.50 -9.77 -19.48
C LYS A 123 -5.91 -9.32 -19.11
N PRO A 124 -6.16 -8.01 -18.94
CA PRO A 124 -7.52 -7.51 -18.69
C PRO A 124 -8.47 -7.91 -19.81
N ASP A 125 -9.73 -8.22 -19.46
CA ASP A 125 -10.74 -8.62 -20.43
C ASP A 125 -11.48 -7.41 -21.02
N THR A 126 -11.48 -7.28 -22.34
CA THR A 126 -12.21 -6.24 -23.07
C THR A 126 -13.73 -6.41 -23.02
N GLU A 127 -14.23 -7.56 -22.61
CA GLU A 127 -15.66 -7.76 -22.33
C GLU A 127 -16.06 -7.15 -20.96
N VAL A 128 -15.09 -6.96 -20.05
CA VAL A 128 -15.29 -6.35 -18.73
C VAL A 128 -14.97 -4.85 -18.75
N PHE A 129 -13.87 -4.47 -19.39
CA PHE A 129 -13.38 -3.10 -19.42
C PHE A 129 -13.57 -2.50 -20.82
N THR A 130 -14.05 -1.27 -20.88
CA THR A 130 -14.16 -0.50 -22.13
C THR A 130 -12.80 -0.06 -22.67
N ASP A 131 -11.81 0.11 -21.79
CA ASP A 131 -10.43 0.42 -22.12
C ASP A 131 -9.51 -0.37 -21.19
N ILE A 132 -8.51 -1.04 -21.75
CA ILE A 132 -7.51 -1.81 -21.04
C ILE A 132 -6.11 -1.20 -21.12
N ALA A 133 -5.96 -0.07 -21.81
CA ALA A 133 -4.71 0.66 -21.95
C ALA A 133 -4.47 1.52 -20.69
N VAL A 134 -3.81 0.95 -19.68
CA VAL A 134 -3.43 1.72 -18.49
C VAL A 134 -2.17 2.54 -18.79
N PRO A 135 -2.18 3.87 -18.61
CA PRO A 135 -0.99 4.69 -18.83
C PRO A 135 0.16 4.29 -17.91
N ALA A 136 1.38 4.25 -18.43
CA ALA A 136 2.60 3.94 -17.66
C ALA A 136 2.76 4.83 -16.41
N ASP A 137 2.38 6.11 -16.50
CA ASP A 137 2.45 7.04 -15.38
C ASP A 137 1.53 6.65 -14.21
N SER A 138 0.41 5.99 -14.47
CA SER A 138 -0.46 5.46 -13.41
C SER A 138 0.24 4.38 -12.58
N PHE A 139 1.02 3.50 -13.22
CA PHE A 139 1.83 2.51 -12.52
C PHE A 139 2.97 3.15 -11.75
N LYS A 140 3.66 4.13 -12.34
CA LYS A 140 4.75 4.87 -11.70
C LYS A 140 4.27 5.58 -10.43
N ASP A 141 3.15 6.30 -10.51
CA ASP A 141 2.56 6.99 -9.37
C ASP A 141 2.11 6.03 -8.27
N MET A 142 1.46 4.93 -8.64
CA MET A 142 1.03 3.91 -7.69
C MET A 142 2.23 3.29 -6.97
N LEU A 143 3.27 2.88 -7.70
CA LEU A 143 4.46 2.26 -7.11
C LEU A 143 5.24 3.22 -6.22
N ARG A 144 5.40 4.47 -6.66
CA ARG A 144 6.04 5.50 -5.84
C ARG A 144 5.30 5.66 -4.50
N ARG A 145 3.97 5.79 -4.53
CA ARG A 145 3.15 5.88 -3.31
C ARG A 145 3.29 4.65 -2.42
N GLN A 146 3.33 3.46 -3.02
CA GLN A 146 3.55 2.22 -2.26
C GLN A 146 4.95 2.16 -1.65
N ALA A 147 5.99 2.60 -2.35
CA ALA A 147 7.36 2.65 -1.82
C ALA A 147 7.48 3.59 -0.63
N VAL A 148 6.79 4.75 -0.65
CA VAL A 148 6.80 5.73 0.44
C VAL A 148 6.31 5.16 1.77
N VAL A 149 5.33 4.24 1.75
CA VAL A 149 4.72 3.68 2.97
C VAL A 149 5.19 2.27 3.32
N ASN A 150 6.10 1.71 2.53
CA ASN A 150 6.73 0.43 2.76
C ASN A 150 8.25 0.61 2.86
N ASP A 151 8.70 1.05 4.02
CA ASP A 151 10.09 1.41 4.31
C ASP A 151 11.06 0.30 3.90
N GLY A 152 12.09 0.65 3.11
CA GLY A 152 13.15 -0.26 2.67
C GLY A 152 12.72 -1.31 1.63
N VAL A 153 11.49 -1.25 1.12
CA VAL A 153 11.04 -2.10 0.02
C VAL A 153 11.36 -1.43 -1.31
N THR A 154 12.12 -2.11 -2.15
CA THR A 154 12.38 -1.66 -3.51
C THR A 154 11.23 -2.07 -4.43
N LEU A 155 10.59 -1.10 -5.08
CA LEU A 155 9.57 -1.34 -6.10
C LEU A 155 10.12 -0.96 -7.47
N VAL A 156 9.97 -1.86 -8.44
CA VAL A 156 10.51 -1.70 -9.79
C VAL A 156 9.37 -1.75 -10.80
N PHE A 157 9.33 -0.78 -11.69
CA PHE A 157 8.46 -0.78 -12.86
C PHE A 157 9.31 -0.97 -14.13
N GLU A 158 8.98 -1.95 -14.94
CA GLU A 158 9.58 -2.18 -16.26
C GLU A 158 8.50 -2.03 -17.33
N ASP A 159 8.56 -0.94 -18.08
CA ASP A 159 7.70 -0.72 -19.24
C ASP A 159 8.33 -1.37 -20.48
N LYS A 160 7.61 -2.32 -21.07
CA LYS A 160 8.00 -3.06 -22.28
C LYS A 160 7.05 -2.81 -23.45
N SER A 161 6.16 -1.83 -23.34
CA SER A 161 5.18 -1.49 -24.40
C SER A 161 5.84 -0.89 -25.62
N GLY A 162 6.98 -0.22 -25.44
CA GLY A 162 7.81 0.31 -26.52
C GLY A 162 8.82 -0.70 -27.08
N GLY A 163 9.66 -0.25 -28.00
CA GLY A 163 10.74 -1.08 -28.56
C GLY A 163 11.85 -1.41 -27.57
N ASP A 164 12.15 -0.47 -26.68
CA ASP A 164 13.15 -0.60 -25.62
C ASP A 164 12.45 -0.73 -24.27
N THR A 165 13.04 -1.49 -23.32
CA THR A 165 12.54 -1.60 -21.96
C THR A 165 12.97 -0.38 -21.16
N GLU A 166 12.02 0.37 -20.63
CA GLU A 166 12.27 1.42 -19.66
C GLU A 166 12.11 0.87 -18.23
N LYS A 167 13.05 1.24 -17.35
CA LYS A 167 13.05 0.78 -15.96
C LYS A 167 13.03 1.95 -15.00
N TYR A 168 12.12 1.89 -14.03
CA TYR A 168 11.98 2.86 -12.95
C TYR A 168 12.06 2.12 -11.61
N GLU A 169 12.82 2.69 -10.66
CA GLU A 169 13.04 2.08 -9.35
C GLU A 169 12.70 3.09 -8.25
N TYR A 170 11.92 2.65 -7.27
CA TYR A 170 11.49 3.45 -6.12
C TYR A 170 11.93 2.76 -4.84
N LEU A 171 12.72 3.47 -4.03
CA LEU A 171 13.19 3.02 -2.72
C LEU A 171 13.23 4.21 -1.77
N TYR A 172 12.52 4.10 -0.66
CA TYR A 172 12.58 5.03 0.47
C TYR A 172 13.00 4.23 1.70
N GLU A 173 14.29 4.27 2.04
CA GLU A 173 14.82 3.46 3.15
C GLU A 173 14.19 3.81 4.50
N HIS A 174 13.89 5.10 4.70
CA HIS A 174 13.21 5.63 5.89
C HIS A 174 11.78 6.08 5.59
N GLY A 175 11.15 5.51 4.57
CA GLY A 175 9.76 5.69 4.22
C GLY A 175 9.35 7.15 4.04
N ILE A 176 8.31 7.56 4.76
CA ILE A 176 7.74 8.92 4.69
C ILE A 176 8.75 10.04 5.02
N THR A 177 9.79 9.74 5.81
CA THR A 177 10.83 10.73 6.15
C THR A 177 11.66 11.10 4.93
N ASP A 178 12.11 10.09 4.17
CA ASP A 178 12.88 10.31 2.95
C ASP A 178 12.03 11.02 1.90
N TYR A 179 10.76 10.67 1.81
CA TYR A 179 9.84 11.30 0.88
C TYR A 179 9.56 12.77 1.22
N VAL A 180 9.38 13.13 2.49
CA VAL A 180 9.25 14.56 2.88
C VAL A 180 10.54 15.32 2.60
N ASN A 181 11.72 14.71 2.82
CA ASN A 181 13.00 15.31 2.42
C ASN A 181 13.08 15.58 0.91
N GLU A 182 12.61 14.64 0.10
CA GLU A 182 12.54 14.81 -1.36
C GLU A 182 11.60 15.96 -1.76
N LEU A 183 10.39 16.02 -1.15
CA LEU A 183 9.41 17.07 -1.44
C LEU A 183 9.92 18.47 -1.09
N VAL A 184 10.59 18.59 0.05
CA VAL A 184 11.10 19.88 0.55
C VAL A 184 12.36 20.30 -0.17
N GLY A 185 13.27 19.34 -0.47
CA GLY A 185 14.56 19.62 -1.08
C GLY A 185 15.36 20.65 -0.26
N ASP A 186 15.88 21.66 -0.92
CA ASP A 186 16.64 22.78 -0.34
C ASP A 186 15.74 23.94 0.16
N LYS A 187 14.42 23.80 0.05
CA LYS A 187 13.42 24.85 0.37
C LYS A 187 12.86 24.74 1.78
N GLY A 188 13.42 23.89 2.63
CA GLY A 188 13.00 23.70 4.01
C GLY A 188 13.42 24.86 4.93
N LEU A 189 12.51 25.35 5.74
CA LEU A 189 12.79 26.26 6.85
C LEU A 189 13.22 25.50 8.11
N THR A 190 12.86 24.22 8.20
CA THR A 190 13.23 23.30 9.28
C THR A 190 13.76 22.00 8.70
N PRO A 191 14.52 21.22 9.48
CA PRO A 191 14.74 19.81 9.17
C PRO A 191 13.42 19.07 9.11
N VAL A 192 13.42 17.89 8.49
CA VAL A 192 12.27 16.98 8.56
C VAL A 192 12.19 16.37 9.96
N HIS A 193 11.03 16.51 10.58
CA HIS A 193 10.70 15.92 11.86
C HIS A 193 9.87 14.66 11.66
N PHE A 194 10.17 13.63 12.41
CA PHE A 194 9.40 12.39 12.42
C PHE A 194 8.83 12.13 13.82
N CYS A 195 7.56 11.76 13.89
CA CYS A 195 6.94 11.30 15.12
C CYS A 195 6.09 10.07 14.85
N SER A 196 6.02 9.19 15.85
CA SER A 196 5.23 7.96 15.81
C SER A 196 4.48 7.81 17.13
N GLY A 197 3.25 7.35 17.04
CA GLY A 197 2.40 7.08 18.18
C GLY A 197 1.49 5.89 17.94
N SER A 198 1.03 5.27 19.02
CA SER A 198 0.02 4.23 18.99
C SER A 198 -1.01 4.45 20.09
N ALA A 199 -2.24 4.05 19.82
CA ALA A 199 -3.32 4.15 20.77
C ALA A 199 -4.30 2.98 20.58
N THR A 200 -5.04 2.68 21.64
CA THR A 200 -6.17 1.76 21.58
C THR A 200 -7.44 2.59 21.47
N GLY A 201 -8.27 2.26 20.51
CA GLY A 201 -9.60 2.88 20.32
C GLY A 201 -10.72 1.90 20.53
N ARG A 202 -11.92 2.43 20.74
CA ARG A 202 -13.18 1.67 20.78
C ARG A 202 -14.29 2.54 20.21
N ASP A 203 -14.99 2.05 19.19
CA ASP A 203 -16.05 2.83 18.55
C ASP A 203 -17.28 3.00 19.46
N ARG A 204 -17.66 1.92 20.14
CA ARG A 204 -18.79 1.87 21.08
C ARG A 204 -18.49 0.88 22.19
N ALA A 205 -19.17 1.03 23.33
CA ALA A 205 -18.94 0.19 24.50
C ALA A 205 -19.19 -1.32 24.28
N ASP A 206 -20.02 -1.66 23.31
CA ASP A 206 -20.36 -3.03 22.90
C ASP A 206 -19.43 -3.60 21.82
N GLN A 207 -18.45 -2.85 21.35
CA GLN A 207 -17.50 -3.27 20.32
C GLN A 207 -16.12 -3.59 20.93
N PRO A 208 -15.35 -4.48 20.29
CA PRO A 208 -13.99 -4.77 20.73
C PRO A 208 -13.06 -3.56 20.54
N ASP A 209 -11.99 -3.53 21.32
CA ASP A 209 -10.93 -2.56 21.14
C ASP A 209 -10.20 -2.79 19.82
N TYR A 210 -9.71 -1.72 19.22
CA TYR A 210 -8.82 -1.78 18.05
C TYR A 210 -7.56 -0.98 18.30
N GLN A 211 -6.49 -1.37 17.61
CA GLN A 211 -5.20 -0.70 17.68
C GLN A 211 -5.07 0.30 16.53
N VAL A 212 -4.56 1.48 16.86
CA VAL A 212 -4.19 2.50 15.87
C VAL A 212 -2.71 2.82 16.06
N LYS A 213 -1.98 2.87 14.96
CA LYS A 213 -0.62 3.38 14.89
C LYS A 213 -0.58 4.50 13.86
N MET A 214 0.13 5.58 14.14
CA MET A 214 0.30 6.70 13.22
C MET A 214 1.76 7.14 13.20
N ASN A 215 2.32 7.22 12.01
CA ASN A 215 3.61 7.80 11.72
C ASN A 215 3.39 9.11 10.94
N VAL A 216 4.10 10.16 11.32
CA VAL A 216 4.00 11.48 10.68
C VAL A 216 5.40 12.00 10.45
N ALA A 217 5.70 12.38 9.21
CA ALA A 217 6.90 13.14 8.87
C ALA A 217 6.46 14.52 8.35
N PHE A 218 7.14 15.58 8.80
CA PHE A 218 6.79 16.94 8.38
C PHE A 218 7.98 17.89 8.43
N ALA A 219 7.90 18.94 7.62
CA ALA A 219 8.79 20.09 7.66
C ALA A 219 7.99 21.35 7.34
N PHE A 220 8.58 22.51 7.59
CA PHE A 220 8.02 23.79 7.18
C PHE A 220 8.80 24.37 6.00
N SER A 221 8.07 24.99 5.06
CA SER A 221 8.62 25.65 3.87
C SER A 221 7.74 26.84 3.49
N ASN A 222 8.33 27.89 2.93
CA ASN A 222 7.60 29.05 2.40
C ASN A 222 7.16 28.86 0.94
N THR A 223 7.66 27.85 0.25
CA THR A 223 7.49 27.68 -1.20
C THR A 223 6.99 26.30 -1.61
N VAL A 224 7.01 25.35 -0.69
CA VAL A 224 6.50 24.00 -0.90
C VAL A 224 5.38 23.74 0.09
N GLN A 225 4.26 23.26 -0.41
CA GLN A 225 3.11 22.83 0.38
C GLN A 225 2.69 21.45 -0.10
N ALA A 226 2.58 20.51 0.82
CA ALA A 226 2.08 19.15 0.53
C ALA A 226 1.47 18.55 1.80
N LEU A 227 0.27 17.98 1.66
CA LEU A 227 -0.40 17.22 2.71
C LEU A 227 -0.85 15.91 2.10
N GLU A 228 -0.19 14.82 2.51
CA GLU A 228 -0.51 13.48 2.02
C GLU A 228 -0.80 12.55 3.18
N TYR A 229 -1.86 11.77 3.00
CA TYR A 229 -2.36 10.87 4.02
C TYR A 229 -2.47 9.45 3.47
N TYR A 230 -1.98 8.50 4.25
CA TYR A 230 -2.07 7.07 3.95
C TYR A 230 -2.71 6.33 5.13
N HIS A 231 -3.51 5.33 4.83
CA HIS A 231 -4.10 4.46 5.84
C HIS A 231 -4.04 3.00 5.38
N ASN A 232 -3.47 2.12 6.21
CA ASN A 232 -3.20 0.71 5.86
C ASN A 232 -2.54 0.59 4.47
N SER A 233 -1.53 1.43 4.20
CA SER A 233 -0.79 1.56 2.94
C SER A 233 -1.60 2.09 1.74
N SER A 234 -2.87 2.45 1.90
CA SER A 234 -3.67 3.11 0.87
C SER A 234 -3.54 4.63 0.95
N TRP A 235 -3.32 5.26 -0.18
CA TRP A 235 -3.40 6.72 -0.29
C TRP A 235 -4.84 7.20 -0.14
N LEU A 236 -5.04 8.22 0.68
CA LEU A 236 -6.33 8.83 0.95
C LEU A 236 -6.46 10.14 0.18
N GLU A 237 -7.14 10.11 -0.95
CA GLU A 237 -7.36 11.29 -1.79
C GLU A 237 -8.02 12.46 -1.02
N HIS A 238 -8.94 12.13 -0.12
CA HIS A 238 -9.71 13.11 0.67
C HIS A 238 -9.27 13.22 2.13
N GLY A 239 -8.11 12.63 2.49
CA GLY A 239 -7.49 12.73 3.82
C GLY A 239 -8.19 11.98 4.95
N GLY A 240 -9.49 11.98 5.02
CA GLY A 240 -10.29 11.23 6.01
C GLY A 240 -10.02 11.61 7.47
N SER A 241 -10.09 10.62 8.37
CA SER A 241 -9.82 10.80 9.80
C SER A 241 -8.37 11.20 10.11
N PRO A 242 -7.32 10.72 9.40
CA PRO A 242 -5.95 11.18 9.61
C PRO A 242 -5.78 12.68 9.36
N ASP A 243 -6.40 13.23 8.31
CA ASP A 243 -6.36 14.67 8.03
C ASP A 243 -6.99 15.47 9.19
N ARG A 244 -8.16 15.07 9.68
CA ARG A 244 -8.82 15.73 10.81
C ARG A 244 -7.94 15.71 12.06
N ALA A 245 -7.28 14.59 12.35
CA ALA A 245 -6.40 14.45 13.49
C ALA A 245 -5.17 15.38 13.39
N VAL A 246 -4.54 15.45 12.21
CA VAL A 246 -3.41 16.33 11.94
C VAL A 246 -3.80 17.80 12.10
N ARG A 247 -4.91 18.23 11.49
CA ARG A 247 -5.43 19.60 11.60
C ARG A 247 -5.61 20.02 13.05
N LEU A 248 -6.28 19.18 13.83
CA LEU A 248 -6.54 19.47 15.24
C LEU A 248 -5.25 19.53 16.05
N ALA A 249 -4.33 18.57 15.84
CA ALA A 249 -3.07 18.50 16.57
C ALA A 249 -2.19 19.74 16.32
N PHE A 250 -1.99 20.13 15.06
CA PHE A 250 -1.16 21.27 14.71
C PHE A 250 -1.75 22.58 15.23
N VAL A 251 -3.05 22.83 15.03
CA VAL A 251 -3.70 24.04 15.54
C VAL A 251 -3.57 24.13 17.05
N ASN A 252 -3.85 23.06 17.77
CA ASN A 252 -3.78 23.06 19.24
C ASN A 252 -2.35 23.31 19.73
N GLN A 253 -1.35 22.63 19.16
CA GLN A 253 0.04 22.77 19.60
C GLN A 253 0.61 24.14 19.27
N VAL A 254 0.38 24.67 18.08
CA VAL A 254 0.86 25.99 17.68
C VAL A 254 0.17 27.08 18.51
N ASN A 255 -1.16 27.00 18.71
CA ASN A 255 -1.88 27.92 19.59
C ASN A 255 -1.35 27.89 21.04
N ALA A 256 -1.12 26.70 21.57
CA ALA A 256 -0.57 26.55 22.93
C ALA A 256 0.84 27.19 23.03
N TRP A 257 1.68 26.97 22.03
CA TRP A 257 3.01 27.53 21.97
C TRP A 257 2.98 29.06 21.86
N LEU A 258 2.18 29.62 20.94
CA LEU A 258 2.04 31.08 20.76
C LEU A 258 1.55 31.76 22.04
N LYS A 259 0.55 31.16 22.73
CA LYS A 259 0.07 31.63 24.02
C LYS A 259 1.17 31.62 25.09
N SER A 260 1.90 30.50 25.18
CA SER A 260 2.99 30.37 26.18
C SER A 260 4.12 31.36 26.00
N LYS A 261 4.34 31.83 24.77
CA LYS A 261 5.35 32.84 24.43
C LYS A 261 4.81 34.28 24.43
N GLY A 262 3.52 34.47 24.70
CA GLY A 262 2.89 35.80 24.70
C GLY A 262 2.93 36.50 23.33
N LEU A 263 2.88 35.73 22.24
CA LEU A 263 3.02 36.23 20.88
C LEU A 263 1.72 36.78 20.30
N TYR A 264 0.57 36.51 20.90
CA TYR A 264 -0.71 37.08 20.49
C TYR A 264 -0.82 38.55 20.92
N LYS A 265 -1.24 39.38 19.98
CA LYS A 265 -1.59 40.77 20.27
C LYS A 265 -2.96 40.86 20.95
N LYS A 266 -3.23 42.00 21.61
CA LYS A 266 -4.54 42.26 22.19
C LYS A 266 -5.61 42.25 21.08
N ASN A 267 -6.66 41.43 21.22
CA ASN A 267 -7.74 41.25 20.27
C ASN A 267 -7.35 40.47 18.97
N GLU A 268 -6.22 39.80 18.92
CA GLU A 268 -5.87 38.91 17.83
C GLU A 268 -6.59 37.58 17.97
N SER A 269 -7.17 37.10 16.88
CA SER A 269 -7.83 35.78 16.83
C SER A 269 -6.78 34.67 16.90
N ALA A 270 -7.17 33.52 17.48
CA ALA A 270 -6.35 32.34 17.43
C ALA A 270 -6.16 31.86 15.99
N ILE A 271 -4.98 31.28 15.71
CA ILE A 271 -4.71 30.71 14.39
C ILE A 271 -5.68 29.59 14.04
N THR A 272 -5.89 29.43 12.76
CA THR A 272 -6.63 28.33 12.15
C THR A 272 -5.66 27.36 11.45
N PHE A 273 -6.15 26.24 10.93
CA PHE A 273 -5.31 25.33 10.17
C PHE A 273 -4.84 25.94 8.83
N ALA A 274 -5.61 26.85 8.24
CA ALA A 274 -5.20 27.55 7.02
C ALA A 274 -3.87 28.28 7.22
N ASP A 275 -3.67 28.92 8.37
CA ASP A 275 -2.41 29.63 8.68
C ASP A 275 -1.20 28.68 8.81
N VAL A 276 -1.43 27.44 9.21
CA VAL A 276 -0.39 26.39 9.31
C VAL A 276 -0.17 25.71 7.96
N GLN A 277 -1.25 25.43 7.24
CA GLN A 277 -1.24 24.70 5.99
C GLN A 277 -0.37 25.35 4.92
N ASP A 278 -0.35 26.70 4.86
CA ASP A 278 0.37 27.45 3.85
C ASP A 278 1.90 27.25 3.87
N CYS A 279 2.44 26.74 4.97
CA CYS A 279 3.87 26.47 5.10
C CYS A 279 4.19 25.03 5.50
N LEU A 280 3.21 24.13 5.50
CA LEU A 280 3.38 22.77 5.99
C LEU A 280 3.59 21.77 4.85
N VAL A 281 4.66 20.99 4.93
CA VAL A 281 4.91 19.80 4.14
C VAL A 281 4.79 18.60 5.08
N LEU A 282 3.78 17.75 4.88
CA LEU A 282 3.47 16.66 5.79
C LEU A 282 3.02 15.42 5.03
N VAL A 283 3.55 14.29 5.45
CA VAL A 283 3.07 12.97 5.04
C VAL A 283 2.77 12.14 6.29
N SER A 284 1.59 11.55 6.36
CA SER A 284 1.23 10.64 7.44
C SER A 284 0.88 9.25 6.92
N SER A 285 1.33 8.23 7.65
CA SER A 285 0.97 6.83 7.42
C SER A 285 0.36 6.26 8.69
N SER A 286 -0.91 5.93 8.63
CA SER A 286 -1.67 5.38 9.75
C SER A 286 -2.07 3.93 9.49
N PHE A 287 -2.22 3.17 10.57
CA PHE A 287 -2.61 1.77 10.54
C PHE A 287 -3.67 1.52 11.59
N SER A 288 -4.66 0.72 11.26
CA SER A 288 -5.69 0.29 12.21
C SER A 288 -6.07 -1.16 11.96
N THR A 289 -6.28 -1.92 13.03
CA THR A 289 -6.81 -3.29 12.97
C THR A 289 -8.29 -3.32 12.62
N ARG A 290 -8.95 -2.17 12.70
CA ARG A 290 -10.35 -2.00 12.26
C ARG A 290 -10.44 -0.76 11.38
N THR A 291 -10.82 -0.96 10.14
CA THR A 291 -10.94 0.11 9.14
C THR A 291 -12.30 0.07 8.49
N SER A 292 -12.92 1.23 8.37
CA SER A 292 -14.10 1.46 7.56
C SER A 292 -13.74 2.47 6.47
N TYR A 293 -13.88 2.08 5.23
CA TYR A 293 -13.80 3.00 4.10
C TYR A 293 -15.23 3.39 3.71
N GLU A 294 -15.54 4.67 3.79
CA GLU A 294 -16.77 5.23 3.23
C GLU A 294 -16.46 5.70 1.81
N ASN A 295 -17.23 5.18 0.85
CA ASN A 295 -17.18 5.58 -0.56
C ASN A 295 -17.95 6.88 -0.78
#